data_b071fc09bce844e3aaecebf62cd6af3f
#
_entry.id   b071fc09bce844e3aaecebf62cd6af3f
#
_cell.length_a   1.000
_cell.length_b   1.000
_cell.length_c   1.000
_cell.angle_alpha   90.00
_cell.angle_beta   90.00
_cell.angle_gamma   90.00
#
_symmetry.space_group_name_H-M   'P 1'
#
loop_
_entity.id
_entity.type
_entity.pdbx_description
1 polymer ?
#
loop_
_entity_poly.entity_id
_entity_poly.type
_entity_poly.pdbx_seq_one_letter_code
_entity_poly.pdbx_strand_id
1 'polypeptide(L)'
;QNIKKEIPKDERQHPLTKITRADVIRSIIGALIGTVGHFAFFYGVEIADKISLTRATVLYLISLVVAFFFMYYSGFRKVKEVRIFRFIPIRVAVIYVISILVVIGTLFVFGFLETDSSFIYVYKATATTLLLAVLGASTADILGKE
;
A
#
# COMPACT_ATOMS: atom_id res chain seq x y z
N GLN A 1 51.74 21.25 -1.28
CA GLN A 1 51.33 19.86 -1.15
C GLN A 1 50.03 19.79 -0.33
N ASN A 2 48.90 19.70 -1.02
CA ASN A 2 47.59 19.50 -0.39
C ASN A 2 47.40 18.00 -0.10
N ILE A 3 47.63 17.58 1.14
CA ILE A 3 47.26 16.27 1.62
C ILE A 3 45.73 16.29 1.85
N LYS A 4 44.98 15.84 0.87
CA LYS A 4 43.56 15.49 1.05
C LYS A 4 43.54 14.31 2.03
N LYS A 5 43.19 14.58 3.29
CA LYS A 5 42.85 13.54 4.27
C LYS A 5 41.64 12.78 3.73
N GLU A 6 41.87 11.63 3.15
CA GLU A 6 40.81 10.69 2.83
C GLU A 6 40.23 10.17 4.15
N ILE A 7 39.00 10.62 4.43
CA ILE A 7 38.21 10.06 5.54
C ILE A 7 37.90 8.61 5.18
N PRO A 8 38.22 7.65 6.05
CA PRO A 8 37.95 6.23 5.77
C PRO A 8 36.47 6.03 5.47
N LYS A 9 36.16 5.28 4.41
CA LYS A 9 34.78 4.95 3.97
C LYS A 9 33.98 4.15 5.01
N ASP A 10 34.59 3.74 6.08
CA ASP A 10 33.99 2.88 7.13
C ASP A 10 33.21 3.65 8.21
N GLU A 11 33.33 4.98 8.27
CA GLU A 11 32.54 5.79 9.23
C GLU A 11 31.12 6.11 8.78
N ARG A 12 30.70 5.68 7.60
CA ARG A 12 29.32 5.86 7.10
C ARG A 12 28.39 4.70 7.38
N GLN A 13 28.85 3.66 8.01
CA GLN A 13 27.98 2.64 8.57
C GLN A 13 27.48 3.17 9.91
N HIS A 14 26.28 3.78 9.90
CA HIS A 14 25.55 4.09 11.12
C HIS A 14 25.51 2.81 11.97
N PRO A 15 26.06 2.81 13.19
CA PRO A 15 25.95 1.64 14.03
C PRO A 15 24.46 1.39 14.29
N LEU A 16 23.94 0.25 13.86
CA LEU A 16 22.59 -0.24 14.09
C LEU A 16 22.24 -0.38 15.59
N THR A 17 23.11 0.12 16.46
CA THR A 17 23.06 -0.01 17.92
C THR A 17 22.42 1.19 18.66
N LYS A 18 22.14 2.30 17.98
CA LYS A 18 21.47 3.44 18.63
C LYS A 18 20.00 3.50 18.23
N ILE A 19 19.15 2.93 19.09
CA ILE A 19 17.70 3.09 18.97
C ILE A 19 17.36 4.55 19.26
N THR A 20 16.78 5.23 18.29
CA THR A 20 16.29 6.60 18.44
C THR A 20 14.82 6.63 18.85
N ARG A 21 14.36 7.75 19.44
CA ARG A 21 12.92 7.94 19.68
C ARG A 21 12.07 7.83 18.41
N ALA A 22 12.63 8.25 17.28
CA ALA A 22 11.97 8.12 15.98
C ALA A 22 11.76 6.66 15.58
N ASP A 23 12.74 5.77 15.85
CA ASP A 23 12.61 4.35 15.54
C ASP A 23 11.51 3.69 16.39
N VAL A 24 11.42 4.06 17.67
CA VAL A 24 10.34 3.58 18.54
C VAL A 24 8.97 4.04 18.04
N ILE A 25 8.83 5.31 17.69
CA ILE A 25 7.56 5.87 17.16
C ILE A 25 7.19 5.18 15.84
N ARG A 26 8.14 5.01 14.92
CA ARG A 26 7.91 4.30 13.64
C ARG A 26 7.48 2.85 13.87
N SER A 27 8.10 2.16 14.81
CA SER A 27 7.74 0.78 15.18
C SER A 27 6.34 0.69 15.77
N ILE A 28 5.96 1.63 16.65
CA ILE A 28 4.60 1.68 17.23
C ILE A 28 3.57 1.94 16.12
N ILE A 29 3.81 2.91 15.26
CA ILE A 29 2.91 3.23 14.13
C ILE A 29 2.79 2.02 13.19
N GLY A 30 3.90 1.38 12.84
CA GLY A 30 3.90 0.19 12.00
C GLY A 30 3.12 -0.97 12.62
N ALA A 31 3.31 -1.22 13.93
CA ALA A 31 2.58 -2.25 14.65
C ALA A 31 1.07 -1.96 14.71
N LEU A 32 0.68 -0.70 14.95
CA LEU A 32 -0.72 -0.28 14.95
C LEU A 32 -1.35 -0.47 13.56
N ILE A 33 -0.67 -0.03 12.50
CA ILE A 33 -1.16 -0.21 11.13
C ILE A 33 -1.30 -1.70 10.79
N GLY A 34 -0.33 -2.54 11.17
CA GLY A 34 -0.39 -3.98 10.96
C GLY A 34 -1.55 -4.64 11.69
N THR A 35 -1.73 -4.30 12.96
CA THR A 35 -2.83 -4.84 13.79
C THR A 35 -4.20 -4.40 13.26
N VAL A 36 -4.39 -3.11 13.03
CA VAL A 36 -5.66 -2.57 12.50
C VAL A 36 -5.93 -3.13 11.10
N GLY A 37 -4.89 -3.23 10.25
CA GLY A 37 -5.01 -3.81 8.92
C GLY A 37 -5.43 -5.28 8.95
N HIS A 38 -4.90 -6.07 9.88
CA HIS A 38 -5.28 -7.46 10.07
C HIS A 38 -6.78 -7.59 10.39
N PHE A 39 -7.26 -6.88 11.41
CA PHE A 39 -8.69 -6.89 11.75
C PHE A 39 -9.57 -6.39 10.61
N ALA A 40 -9.20 -5.30 9.97
CA ALA A 40 -9.99 -4.73 8.89
C ALA A 40 -10.05 -5.64 7.65
N PHE A 41 -9.02 -6.48 7.42
CA PHE A 41 -9.05 -7.49 6.37
C PHE A 41 -10.14 -8.54 6.64
N PHE A 42 -10.17 -9.12 7.84
CA PHE A 42 -11.17 -10.13 8.20
C PHE A 42 -12.60 -9.57 8.20
N TYR A 43 -12.80 -8.40 8.80
CA TYR A 43 -14.10 -7.72 8.76
C TYR A 43 -14.52 -7.33 7.33
N GLY A 44 -13.58 -6.96 6.49
CA GLY A 44 -13.82 -6.68 5.08
C GLY A 44 -14.42 -7.88 4.36
N VAL A 45 -13.84 -9.07 4.57
CA VAL A 45 -14.34 -10.31 3.99
C VAL A 45 -15.74 -10.65 4.53
N GLU A 46 -15.96 -10.54 5.84
CA GLU A 46 -17.27 -10.79 6.46
C GLU A 46 -18.37 -9.86 5.94
N ILE A 47 -18.03 -8.62 5.66
CA ILE A 47 -18.97 -7.63 5.12
C ILE A 47 -19.27 -7.89 3.63
N ALA A 48 -18.41 -8.58 2.90
CA ALA A 48 -18.54 -8.78 1.45
C ALA A 48 -19.91 -9.41 1.08
N ASP A 49 -20.40 -10.35 1.88
CA ASP A 49 -21.70 -10.97 1.63
C ASP A 49 -22.87 -10.01 1.86
N LYS A 50 -22.70 -9.06 2.77
CA LYS A 50 -23.77 -8.15 3.21
C LYS A 50 -23.90 -6.89 2.33
N ILE A 51 -22.87 -6.56 1.53
CA ILE A 51 -22.92 -5.36 0.67
C ILE A 51 -23.53 -5.65 -0.69
N SER A 52 -24.18 -4.61 -1.26
CA SER A 52 -24.64 -4.65 -2.65
C SER A 52 -23.50 -4.47 -3.64
N LEU A 53 -23.69 -4.91 -4.88
CA LEU A 53 -22.73 -4.73 -5.96
C LEU A 53 -22.40 -3.24 -6.19
N THR A 54 -23.39 -2.38 -6.09
CA THR A 54 -23.21 -0.92 -6.21
C THR A 54 -22.26 -0.38 -5.13
N ARG A 55 -22.43 -0.81 -3.87
CA ARG A 55 -21.54 -0.41 -2.78
C ARG A 55 -20.12 -0.92 -2.99
N ALA A 56 -19.96 -2.14 -3.48
CA ALA A 56 -18.65 -2.66 -3.84
C ALA A 56 -17.97 -1.82 -4.94
N THR A 57 -18.70 -1.43 -5.98
CA THR A 57 -18.19 -0.52 -7.03
C THR A 57 -17.77 0.84 -6.46
N VAL A 58 -18.57 1.41 -5.55
CA VAL A 58 -18.21 2.67 -4.87
C VAL A 58 -16.92 2.52 -4.05
N LEU A 59 -16.71 1.37 -3.38
CA LEU A 59 -15.46 1.10 -2.65
C LEU A 59 -14.24 1.04 -3.59
N TYR A 60 -14.37 0.48 -4.78
CA TYR A 60 -13.31 0.53 -5.79
C TYR A 60 -12.98 1.97 -6.19
N LEU A 61 -13.99 2.82 -6.39
CA LEU A 61 -13.77 4.22 -6.72
C LEU A 61 -13.12 4.98 -5.56
N ILE A 62 -13.57 4.75 -4.32
CA ILE A 62 -12.98 5.38 -3.13
C ILE A 62 -11.51 4.97 -2.98
N SER A 63 -11.19 3.68 -3.12
CA SER A 63 -9.81 3.21 -3.02
C SER A 63 -8.91 3.78 -4.13
N LEU A 64 -9.43 3.97 -5.34
CA LEU A 64 -8.70 4.63 -6.42
C LEU A 64 -8.44 6.12 -6.12
N VAL A 65 -9.44 6.83 -5.58
CA VAL A 65 -9.31 8.23 -5.16
C VAL A 65 -8.26 8.35 -4.04
N VAL A 66 -8.29 7.44 -3.07
CA VAL A 66 -7.32 7.40 -1.98
C VAL A 66 -5.90 7.14 -2.51
N ALA A 67 -5.72 6.18 -3.43
CA ALA A 67 -4.44 5.95 -4.10
C ALA A 67 -3.91 7.23 -4.76
N PHE A 68 -4.78 7.92 -5.48
CA PHE A 68 -4.44 9.18 -6.17
C PHE A 68 -4.00 10.26 -5.17
N PHE A 69 -4.77 10.48 -4.09
CA PHE A 69 -4.42 11.46 -3.06
C PHE A 69 -3.11 11.14 -2.35
N PHE A 70 -2.90 9.89 -1.97
CA PHE A 70 -1.66 9.46 -1.32
C PHE A 70 -0.44 9.71 -2.21
N MET A 71 -0.53 9.35 -3.48
CA MET A 71 0.53 9.57 -4.43
C MET A 71 0.77 11.05 -4.71
N TYR A 72 -0.29 11.85 -4.82
CA TYR A 72 -0.19 13.28 -5.05
C TYR A 72 0.45 14.02 -3.86
N TYR A 73 0.07 13.67 -2.63
CA TYR A 73 0.58 14.31 -1.42
C TYR A 73 2.03 13.93 -1.10
N SER A 74 2.44 12.71 -1.46
CA SER A 74 3.72 12.15 -1.05
C SER A 74 4.91 12.49 -1.94
N GLY A 75 4.77 13.32 -2.95
CA GLY A 75 5.95 13.77 -3.71
C GLY A 75 5.83 13.88 -5.22
N PHE A 76 4.64 13.88 -5.76
CA PHE A 76 4.37 14.06 -7.19
C PHE A 76 4.96 15.35 -7.79
N ARG A 77 5.36 16.30 -6.95
CA ARG A 77 5.83 17.62 -7.35
C ARG A 77 7.17 17.63 -8.08
N LYS A 78 7.94 16.53 -8.06
CA LYS A 78 9.35 16.57 -8.51
C LYS A 78 9.70 15.69 -9.71
N VAL A 79 8.79 14.87 -10.24
CA VAL A 79 9.11 13.95 -11.33
C VAL A 79 8.23 14.24 -12.55
N LYS A 80 8.86 14.39 -13.72
CA LYS A 80 8.15 14.37 -15.02
C LYS A 80 7.67 12.95 -15.28
N GLU A 81 6.45 12.63 -14.85
CA GLU A 81 5.89 11.30 -15.03
C GLU A 81 5.14 11.15 -16.36
N VAL A 82 5.28 9.97 -16.95
CA VAL A 82 4.50 9.56 -18.10
C VAL A 82 3.05 9.32 -17.63
N ARG A 83 2.09 9.97 -18.25
CA ARG A 83 0.65 9.84 -17.96
C ARG A 83 0.00 8.94 -19.00
N ILE A 84 -0.66 7.86 -18.55
CA ILE A 84 -1.41 6.97 -19.44
C ILE A 84 -2.67 7.66 -19.95
N PHE A 85 -3.39 8.31 -19.06
CA PHE A 85 -4.49 9.20 -19.36
C PHE A 85 -4.11 10.60 -18.87
N ARG A 86 -4.61 11.62 -19.51
CA ARG A 86 -4.29 13.03 -19.23
C ARG A 86 -4.35 13.42 -17.74
N PHE A 87 -4.98 12.57 -16.90
CA PHE A 87 -5.23 12.79 -15.47
C PHE A 87 -4.61 11.76 -14.52
N ILE A 88 -4.39 10.49 -14.95
CA ILE A 88 -3.92 9.42 -14.07
C ILE A 88 -2.47 9.09 -14.38
N PRO A 89 -1.55 9.26 -13.41
CA PRO A 89 -0.18 8.82 -13.57
C PRO A 89 -0.12 7.29 -13.69
N ILE A 90 0.75 6.80 -14.55
CA ILE A 90 0.98 5.35 -14.75
C ILE A 90 1.26 4.63 -13.44
N ARG A 91 1.93 5.30 -12.52
CA ARG A 91 2.32 4.76 -11.22
C ARG A 91 1.13 4.44 -10.32
N VAL A 92 0.11 5.30 -10.28
CA VAL A 92 -1.14 5.04 -9.55
C VAL A 92 -1.85 3.82 -10.11
N ALA A 93 -1.93 3.73 -11.45
CA ALA A 93 -2.56 2.59 -12.11
C ALA A 93 -1.83 1.27 -11.79
N VAL A 94 -0.49 1.26 -11.84
CA VAL A 94 0.32 0.08 -11.51
C VAL A 94 0.12 -0.34 -10.06
N ILE A 95 0.24 0.59 -9.09
CA ILE A 95 0.03 0.30 -7.66
C ILE A 95 -1.38 -0.26 -7.44
N TYR A 96 -2.38 0.34 -8.07
CA TYR A 96 -3.77 -0.08 -7.93
C TYR A 96 -4.01 -1.49 -8.46
N VAL A 97 -3.52 -1.81 -9.66
CA VAL A 97 -3.64 -3.14 -10.25
C VAL A 97 -2.89 -4.19 -9.42
N ILE A 98 -1.65 -3.88 -8.99
CA ILE A 98 -0.88 -4.77 -8.13
C ILE A 98 -1.62 -5.01 -6.81
N SER A 99 -2.20 -3.98 -6.20
CA SER A 99 -2.98 -4.12 -4.96
C SER A 99 -4.18 -5.05 -5.14
N ILE A 100 -4.90 -4.97 -6.26
CA ILE A 100 -6.01 -5.88 -6.58
C ILE A 100 -5.50 -7.33 -6.68
N LEU A 101 -4.41 -7.55 -7.41
CA LEU A 101 -3.85 -8.90 -7.58
C LEU A 101 -3.37 -9.49 -6.24
N VAL A 102 -2.71 -8.69 -5.42
CA VAL A 102 -2.26 -9.10 -4.08
C VAL A 102 -3.44 -9.44 -3.18
N VAL A 103 -4.50 -8.63 -3.19
CA VAL A 103 -5.72 -8.90 -2.42
C VAL A 103 -6.35 -10.22 -2.84
N ILE A 104 -6.56 -10.44 -4.13
CA ILE A 104 -7.14 -11.68 -4.65
C ILE A 104 -6.27 -12.88 -4.26
N GLY A 105 -4.94 -12.79 -4.45
CA GLY A 105 -4.00 -13.82 -4.07
C GLY A 105 -4.03 -14.11 -2.56
N THR A 106 -4.09 -13.07 -1.73
CA THR A 106 -4.18 -13.22 -0.28
C THR A 106 -5.49 -13.88 0.15
N LEU A 107 -6.63 -13.44 -0.39
CA LEU A 107 -7.93 -14.05 -0.13
C LEU A 107 -7.96 -15.54 -0.50
N PHE A 108 -7.31 -15.91 -1.60
CA PHE A 108 -7.18 -17.31 -2.03
C PHE A 108 -6.30 -18.11 -1.07
N VAL A 109 -5.12 -17.59 -0.68
CA VAL A 109 -4.19 -18.28 0.24
C VAL A 109 -4.80 -18.48 1.62
N PHE A 110 -5.60 -17.53 2.10
CA PHE A 110 -6.29 -17.65 3.38
C PHE A 110 -7.57 -18.53 3.31
N GLY A 111 -7.93 -19.04 2.12
CA GLY A 111 -9.09 -19.91 1.94
C GLY A 111 -10.45 -19.18 1.96
N PHE A 112 -10.45 -17.86 1.80
CA PHE A 112 -11.70 -17.08 1.65
C PHE A 112 -12.26 -17.15 0.23
N LEU A 113 -11.43 -17.48 -0.74
CA LEU A 113 -11.82 -17.74 -2.11
C LEU A 113 -11.50 -19.20 -2.46
N GLU A 114 -12.50 -19.92 -2.92
CA GLU A 114 -12.38 -21.26 -3.48
C GLU A 114 -12.38 -21.17 -5.02
N THR A 115 -11.96 -22.23 -5.70
CA THR A 115 -11.89 -22.26 -7.17
C THR A 115 -13.28 -22.14 -7.81
N ASP A 116 -14.33 -22.47 -7.10
CA ASP A 116 -15.75 -22.39 -7.49
C ASP A 116 -16.46 -21.13 -6.94
N SER A 117 -15.72 -20.25 -6.25
CA SER A 117 -16.28 -19.02 -5.71
C SER A 117 -16.93 -18.17 -6.82
N SER A 118 -18.15 -17.68 -6.56
CA SER A 118 -18.86 -16.81 -7.49
C SER A 118 -18.05 -15.56 -7.80
N PHE A 119 -17.96 -15.16 -9.06
CA PHE A 119 -17.31 -13.93 -9.49
C PHE A 119 -17.82 -12.69 -8.72
N ILE A 120 -19.12 -12.67 -8.39
CA ILE A 120 -19.74 -11.59 -7.61
C ILE A 120 -19.16 -11.53 -6.20
N TYR A 121 -18.93 -12.69 -5.57
CA TYR A 121 -18.32 -12.75 -4.25
C TYR A 121 -16.87 -12.29 -4.28
N VAL A 122 -16.07 -12.78 -5.23
CA VAL A 122 -14.68 -12.36 -5.44
C VAL A 122 -14.61 -10.83 -5.61
N TYR A 123 -15.49 -10.27 -6.44
CA TYR A 123 -15.56 -8.83 -6.68
C TYR A 123 -15.84 -8.04 -5.39
N LYS A 124 -16.83 -8.48 -4.59
CA LYS A 124 -17.21 -7.83 -3.34
C LYS A 124 -16.13 -7.96 -2.27
N ALA A 125 -15.57 -9.16 -2.07
CA ALA A 125 -14.52 -9.42 -1.09
C ALA A 125 -13.25 -8.63 -1.41
N THR A 126 -12.88 -8.54 -2.68
CA THR A 126 -11.78 -7.70 -3.12
C THR A 126 -12.08 -6.22 -2.85
N ALA A 127 -13.27 -5.73 -3.15
CA ALA A 127 -13.63 -4.33 -2.95
C ALA A 127 -13.53 -3.89 -1.48
N THR A 128 -13.97 -4.74 -0.55
CA THR A 128 -13.98 -4.43 0.90
C THR A 128 -12.59 -4.40 1.53
N THR A 129 -11.64 -5.17 0.97
CA THR A 129 -10.27 -5.27 1.50
C THR A 129 -9.27 -4.39 0.74
N LEU A 130 -9.61 -3.95 -0.48
CA LEU A 130 -8.72 -3.22 -1.38
C LEU A 130 -8.20 -1.90 -0.81
N LEU A 131 -9.02 -1.16 -0.07
CA LEU A 131 -8.64 0.13 0.48
C LEU A 131 -7.37 0.05 1.32
N LEU A 132 -7.28 -0.96 2.18
CA LEU A 132 -6.11 -1.17 3.04
C LEU A 132 -4.87 -1.61 2.25
N ALA A 133 -5.05 -2.46 1.26
CA ALA A 133 -3.96 -2.88 0.38
C ALA A 133 -3.38 -1.70 -0.39
N VAL A 134 -4.22 -0.82 -0.90
CA VAL A 134 -3.83 0.41 -1.60
C VAL A 134 -3.09 1.37 -0.67
N LEU A 135 -3.56 1.55 0.57
CA LEU A 135 -2.87 2.37 1.57
C LEU A 135 -1.49 1.81 1.89
N GLY A 136 -1.38 0.49 2.10
CA GLY A 136 -0.11 -0.19 2.34
C GLY A 136 0.87 -0.05 1.17
N ALA A 137 0.42 -0.31 -0.05
CA ALA A 137 1.24 -0.19 -1.26
C ALA A 137 1.70 1.25 -1.50
N SER A 138 0.81 2.24 -1.30
CA SER A 138 1.16 3.66 -1.42
C SER A 138 2.17 4.10 -0.37
N THR A 139 2.06 3.59 0.86
CA THR A 139 3.02 3.87 1.94
C THR A 139 4.39 3.27 1.64
N ALA A 140 4.44 2.03 1.15
CA ALA A 140 5.68 1.36 0.76
C ALA A 140 6.40 2.11 -0.36
N ASP A 141 5.66 2.64 -1.33
CA ASP A 141 6.19 3.46 -2.41
C ASP A 141 6.81 4.79 -1.93
N ILE A 142 6.27 5.37 -0.86
CA ILE A 142 6.84 6.56 -0.24
C ILE A 142 8.17 6.24 0.44
N LEU A 143 8.23 5.14 1.20
CA LEU A 143 9.41 4.74 1.96
C LEU A 143 10.56 4.28 1.07
N GLY A 144 10.29 3.72 -0.09
CA GLY A 144 11.31 3.25 -1.05
C GLY A 144 12.04 4.36 -1.81
N LYS A 145 11.79 5.63 -1.50
CA LYS A 145 12.41 6.81 -2.15
C LYS A 145 13.58 7.42 -1.38
N GLU A 146 14.02 6.81 -0.28
CA GLU A 146 15.21 7.24 0.48
C GLU A 146 16.52 6.64 -0.08
#